data_9034da24430f5c064823ec59eecb1c62
#
_entry.id   9034da24430f5c064823ec59eecb1c62
#
_cell.length_a   1.000
_cell.length_b   1.000
_cell.length_c   1.000
_cell.angle_alpha   90.00
_cell.angle_beta   90.00
_cell.angle_gamma   90.00
#
_symmetry.space_group_name_H-M   'P 1'
#
loop_
_entity.id
_entity.type
_entity.pdbx_description
1 polymer ?
#
loop_
_entity_poly.entity_id
_entity_poly.type
_entity_poly.pdbx_seq_one_letter_code
_entity_poly.pdbx_strand_id
1 'polypeptide(L)'
;MKIQNAKWKRPALVVAALAAGAILSGPVAASEVNLNMTKGEPFTDHHNTDLDRIIYTPLASYRVGPYAEGGTGYYGGEIDLFRWINLTYGGISGKDGDPPVPIVWDECETEWDTPRGVECYERYKNKGPYGATANDPLSVGIAYALQEKTRADKIPSITPNHGNTASQDGRIFPYQFPVEITPYDETSIMVQYAQQQSGGSLEGKKIAVLYHGSAYGRETIGLYNTLSEMMGFTVQQIEVPHPGNEQTSIWMRVRQFNPDFVMLRGWGVMVPVALKTAVKVGYPVSKVIGNIWSNSEGDVIPAGAAGKDYVTINTQAPGKDWPLIQRLWKDLYEGGLADAKGDMKDRKRVGHVYYNLGVVAGIIHVEAMRAALRKFGPDMPLDGKHKRWGLENLNLDDEKLAEYGVLGMMQNVYTSCEDHTGGHRGKMAAWNGESFDLVSKDWIVSDLDVIWPLIYERSEKYAAENNIKIRDCSNPEDNAYMY
;
A
#
# COMPACT_ATOMS: atom_id res chain seq x y z
N MET A 1 18.97 18.33 -33.83
CA MET A 1 18.72 16.99 -34.40
C MET A 1 17.21 16.81 -34.42
N LYS A 2 16.57 16.61 -35.56
CA LYS A 2 15.12 16.66 -35.74
C LYS A 2 14.52 15.36 -35.19
N ILE A 3 13.62 15.44 -34.19
CA ILE A 3 12.85 14.33 -33.68
C ILE A 3 11.70 14.08 -34.65
N GLN A 4 11.68 12.91 -35.28
CA GLN A 4 10.61 12.49 -36.16
C GLN A 4 9.42 12.01 -35.32
N ASN A 5 8.25 12.61 -35.57
CA ASN A 5 6.96 12.26 -34.99
C ASN A 5 6.53 10.86 -35.42
N ALA A 6 6.61 9.88 -34.54
CA ALA A 6 5.97 8.57 -34.70
C ALA A 6 4.48 8.70 -34.31
N LYS A 7 3.60 8.60 -35.29
CA LYS A 7 2.14 8.56 -35.08
C LYS A 7 1.73 7.17 -34.60
N TRP A 8 1.42 7.02 -33.33
CA TRP A 8 0.78 5.83 -32.81
C TRP A 8 -0.72 5.83 -33.12
N LYS A 9 -1.20 4.72 -33.70
CA LYS A 9 -2.63 4.54 -34.02
C LYS A 9 -3.38 4.19 -32.72
N ARG A 10 -4.37 5.01 -32.37
CA ARG A 10 -5.27 4.77 -31.24
C ARG A 10 -6.19 3.58 -31.53
N PRO A 11 -6.41 2.63 -30.58
CA PRO A 11 -7.55 1.75 -30.65
C PRO A 11 -8.82 2.56 -30.31
N ALA A 12 -9.89 2.33 -31.06
CA ALA A 12 -11.18 3.01 -30.90
C ALA A 12 -11.84 2.57 -29.58
N LEU A 13 -12.05 3.50 -28.67
CA LEU A 13 -12.92 3.31 -27.50
C LEU A 13 -14.37 3.21 -27.98
N VAL A 14 -15.00 2.07 -27.74
CA VAL A 14 -16.44 1.89 -27.84
C VAL A 14 -17.06 2.51 -26.59
N VAL A 15 -17.69 3.68 -26.76
CA VAL A 15 -18.49 4.32 -25.69
C VAL A 15 -19.83 3.60 -25.63
N ALA A 16 -20.01 2.74 -24.64
CA ALA A 16 -21.31 2.21 -24.28
C ALA A 16 -22.01 3.23 -23.35
N ALA A 17 -23.06 3.86 -23.82
CA ALA A 17 -23.91 4.74 -23.02
C ALA A 17 -24.69 3.89 -22.01
N LEU A 18 -24.35 3.99 -20.72
CA LEU A 18 -25.13 3.43 -19.63
C LEU A 18 -26.16 4.47 -19.13
N ALA A 19 -27.42 4.09 -19.21
CA ALA A 19 -28.56 4.85 -18.72
C ALA A 19 -28.45 5.04 -17.19
N ALA A 20 -28.65 6.29 -16.75
CA ALA A 20 -28.70 6.65 -15.34
C ALA A 20 -29.99 6.10 -14.71
N GLY A 21 -29.89 4.97 -14.01
CA GLY A 21 -30.90 4.52 -13.07
C GLY A 21 -30.58 5.10 -11.69
N ALA A 22 -31.53 5.91 -11.16
CA ALA A 22 -31.49 6.39 -9.79
C ALA A 22 -31.60 5.18 -8.83
N ILE A 23 -30.50 4.79 -8.21
CA ILE A 23 -30.50 3.80 -7.13
C ILE A 23 -30.86 4.53 -5.85
N LEU A 24 -32.07 4.27 -5.36
CA LEU A 24 -32.52 4.60 -4.01
C LEU A 24 -31.60 3.86 -3.04
N SER A 25 -30.80 4.60 -2.30
CA SER A 25 -29.97 4.06 -1.21
C SER A 25 -30.86 3.67 -0.02
N GLY A 26 -31.38 2.44 -0.06
CA GLY A 26 -31.80 1.75 1.15
C GLY A 26 -30.55 1.27 1.91
N PRO A 27 -30.65 0.97 3.21
CA PRO A 27 -29.52 0.41 3.95
C PRO A 27 -29.10 -0.89 3.25
N VAL A 28 -27.86 -0.90 2.72
CA VAL A 28 -27.26 -2.12 2.20
C VAL A 28 -27.16 -3.08 3.39
N ALA A 29 -27.97 -4.13 3.39
CA ALA A 29 -27.80 -5.22 4.34
C ALA A 29 -26.36 -5.68 4.22
N ALA A 30 -25.62 -5.69 5.35
CA ALA A 30 -24.24 -6.09 5.38
C ALA A 30 -24.14 -7.46 4.71
N SER A 31 -23.54 -7.51 3.51
CA SER A 31 -23.33 -8.75 2.77
C SER A 31 -22.48 -9.66 3.66
N GLU A 32 -22.91 -10.89 3.91
CA GLU A 32 -22.10 -11.86 4.64
C GLU A 32 -20.77 -12.02 3.90
N VAL A 33 -19.66 -11.90 4.66
CA VAL A 33 -18.33 -12.20 4.13
C VAL A 33 -18.27 -13.66 3.75
N ASN A 34 -18.10 -13.95 2.47
CA ASN A 34 -18.01 -15.31 1.94
C ASN A 34 -16.96 -15.39 0.85
N LEU A 35 -15.84 -16.01 1.16
CA LEU A 35 -14.68 -16.05 0.28
C LEU A 35 -14.72 -17.18 -0.75
N ASN A 36 -15.81 -17.95 -0.84
CA ASN A 36 -15.89 -19.11 -1.75
C ASN A 36 -14.68 -20.04 -1.63
N MET A 37 -14.27 -20.32 -0.40
CA MET A 37 -13.20 -21.25 -0.04
C MET A 37 -13.77 -22.45 0.69
N THR A 38 -13.08 -23.58 0.59
CA THR A 38 -13.40 -24.77 1.38
C THR A 38 -13.36 -24.44 2.87
N LYS A 39 -14.41 -24.84 3.61
CA LYS A 39 -14.41 -24.79 5.07
C LYS A 39 -13.75 -26.06 5.61
N GLY A 40 -12.54 -25.92 6.10
CA GLY A 40 -11.79 -26.97 6.81
C GLY A 40 -11.88 -26.84 8.33
N GLU A 41 -11.18 -27.73 9.02
CA GLU A 41 -11.02 -27.63 10.47
C GLU A 41 -10.23 -26.37 10.85
N PRO A 42 -10.60 -25.67 11.93
CA PRO A 42 -9.86 -24.50 12.40
C PRO A 42 -8.39 -24.81 12.66
N PHE A 43 -7.50 -24.01 12.07
CA PHE A 43 -6.07 -24.10 12.31
C PHE A 43 -5.61 -23.03 13.31
N THR A 44 -4.96 -23.46 14.40
CA THR A 44 -4.59 -22.60 15.55
C THR A 44 -3.09 -22.49 15.79
N ASP A 45 -2.27 -23.35 15.17
CA ASP A 45 -0.81 -23.39 15.39
C ASP A 45 -0.06 -22.48 14.40
N HIS A 46 -0.39 -21.19 14.46
CA HIS A 46 0.00 -20.17 13.46
C HIS A 46 1.51 -19.94 13.29
N HIS A 47 2.33 -20.50 14.19
CA HIS A 47 3.80 -20.33 14.17
C HIS A 47 4.54 -21.64 13.88
N ASN A 48 3.82 -22.71 13.54
CA ASN A 48 4.42 -24.02 13.28
C ASN A 48 4.96 -24.14 11.86
N THR A 49 6.25 -23.95 11.72
CA THR A 49 6.97 -24.07 10.44
C THR A 49 7.42 -25.49 10.10
N ASP A 50 7.17 -26.47 11.01
CA ASP A 50 7.58 -27.87 10.84
C ASP A 50 6.55 -28.74 10.11
N LEU A 51 5.42 -28.17 9.73
CA LEU A 51 4.39 -28.86 8.97
C LEU A 51 4.81 -29.03 7.51
N ASP A 52 4.48 -30.16 6.91
CA ASP A 52 4.86 -30.51 5.51
C ASP A 52 4.22 -29.58 4.47
N ARG A 53 3.10 -28.91 4.81
CA ARG A 53 2.36 -28.07 3.88
C ARG A 53 1.78 -26.82 4.53
N ILE A 54 2.42 -25.70 4.32
CA ILE A 54 2.04 -24.39 4.85
C ILE A 54 2.35 -23.28 3.83
N ILE A 55 1.62 -22.18 3.94
CA ILE A 55 1.97 -20.90 3.30
C ILE A 55 2.72 -20.09 4.35
N TYR A 56 4.05 -20.06 4.24
CA TYR A 56 4.90 -19.37 5.20
C TYR A 56 5.17 -17.92 4.76
N THR A 57 4.80 -16.96 5.59
CA THR A 57 4.97 -15.51 5.33
C THR A 57 5.63 -14.84 6.52
N PRO A 58 6.96 -14.63 6.54
CA PRO A 58 7.61 -13.85 7.59
C PRO A 58 7.28 -12.37 7.47
N LEU A 59 7.05 -11.70 8.61
CA LEU A 59 6.67 -10.30 8.72
C LEU A 59 7.82 -9.50 9.35
N ALA A 60 8.40 -8.57 8.58
CA ALA A 60 9.46 -7.68 9.05
C ALA A 60 8.84 -6.46 9.78
N SER A 61 8.20 -6.72 10.92
CA SER A 61 7.41 -5.75 11.66
C SER A 61 8.26 -4.73 12.43
N TYR A 62 7.61 -3.68 12.91
CA TYR A 62 8.17 -2.74 13.90
C TYR A 62 7.06 -2.27 14.84
N ARG A 63 7.17 -2.70 16.09
CA ARG A 63 6.18 -2.46 17.15
C ARG A 63 6.67 -1.45 18.18
N VAL A 64 7.93 -1.01 18.05
CA VAL A 64 8.57 -0.05 18.96
C VAL A 64 9.24 1.08 18.18
N GLY A 65 9.61 2.17 18.89
CA GLY A 65 10.27 3.34 18.30
C GLY A 65 9.31 4.39 17.74
N PRO A 66 9.82 5.40 17.03
CA PRO A 66 9.06 6.58 16.60
C PRO A 66 8.03 6.31 15.51
N TYR A 67 8.04 5.10 14.93
CA TYR A 67 7.18 4.66 13.84
C TYR A 67 6.24 3.51 14.25
N ALA A 68 6.24 3.14 15.52
CA ALA A 68 5.52 1.98 16.07
C ALA A 68 4.01 2.00 15.79
N GLU A 69 3.40 3.18 15.69
CA GLU A 69 1.98 3.33 15.38
C GLU A 69 1.64 2.69 14.03
N GLY A 70 2.44 3.00 13.01
CA GLY A 70 2.26 2.43 11.67
C GLY A 70 2.45 0.93 11.63
N GLY A 71 3.57 0.44 12.15
CA GLY A 71 3.86 -1.00 12.16
C GLY A 71 2.86 -1.80 12.99
N THR A 72 2.43 -1.27 14.14
CA THR A 72 1.45 -1.94 15.00
C THR A 72 0.08 -2.05 14.33
N GLY A 73 -0.39 -0.97 13.70
CA GLY A 73 -1.67 -0.98 12.99
C GLY A 73 -1.64 -1.92 11.78
N TYR A 74 -0.68 -1.74 10.90
CA TYR A 74 -0.56 -2.50 9.66
C TYR A 74 -0.44 -4.01 9.89
N TYR A 75 0.59 -4.45 10.61
CA TYR A 75 0.78 -5.88 10.87
C TYR A 75 -0.31 -6.46 11.78
N GLY A 76 -0.96 -5.63 12.62
CA GLY A 76 -2.13 -6.05 13.37
C GLY A 76 -3.29 -6.45 12.46
N GLY A 77 -3.62 -5.64 11.47
CA GLY A 77 -4.68 -5.94 10.50
C GLY A 77 -4.37 -7.13 9.61
N GLU A 78 -3.14 -7.25 9.14
CA GLU A 78 -2.69 -8.38 8.31
C GLU A 78 -2.74 -9.72 9.06
N ILE A 79 -2.18 -9.75 10.27
CA ILE A 79 -2.19 -10.95 11.13
C ILE A 79 -3.61 -11.34 11.50
N ASP A 80 -4.48 -10.40 11.83
CA ASP A 80 -5.88 -10.69 12.16
C ASP A 80 -6.62 -11.32 10.97
N LEU A 81 -6.37 -10.86 9.75
CA LEU A 81 -6.94 -11.49 8.56
C LEU A 81 -6.42 -12.92 8.38
N PHE A 82 -5.12 -13.14 8.48
CA PHE A 82 -4.52 -14.49 8.36
C PHE A 82 -5.08 -15.44 9.41
N ARG A 83 -5.15 -14.99 10.66
CA ARG A 83 -5.73 -15.75 11.76
C ARG A 83 -7.20 -16.07 11.52
N TRP A 84 -7.98 -15.09 11.10
CA TRP A 84 -9.40 -15.29 10.82
C TRP A 84 -9.62 -16.31 9.69
N ILE A 85 -8.82 -16.27 8.63
CA ILE A 85 -8.88 -17.26 7.54
C ILE A 85 -8.54 -18.66 8.04
N ASN A 86 -7.47 -18.79 8.82
CA ASN A 86 -7.08 -20.06 9.41
C ASN A 86 -8.18 -20.65 10.33
N LEU A 87 -8.78 -19.80 11.16
CA LEU A 87 -9.83 -20.25 12.10
C LEU A 87 -11.17 -20.52 11.41
N THR A 88 -11.48 -19.83 10.34
CA THR A 88 -12.77 -19.95 9.63
C THR A 88 -12.76 -21.01 8.55
N TYR A 89 -11.64 -21.15 7.82
CA TYR A 89 -11.51 -22.00 6.64
C TYR A 89 -10.41 -23.07 6.77
N GLY A 90 -9.63 -23.08 7.85
CA GLY A 90 -8.46 -23.95 8.00
C GLY A 90 -7.24 -23.51 7.18
N GLY A 91 -7.35 -22.39 6.47
CA GLY A 91 -6.32 -21.85 5.57
C GLY A 91 -6.87 -21.40 4.21
N ILE A 92 -6.01 -21.30 3.22
CA ILE A 92 -6.35 -20.87 1.86
C ILE A 92 -6.59 -22.08 0.96
N SER A 93 -7.71 -22.10 0.22
CA SER A 93 -7.94 -23.02 -0.91
C SER A 93 -8.06 -22.25 -2.24
N GLY A 94 -7.65 -22.86 -3.33
CA GLY A 94 -7.77 -22.26 -4.67
C GLY A 94 -9.22 -22.07 -5.08
N LYS A 95 -10.02 -23.11 -4.90
CA LYS A 95 -11.46 -23.16 -5.19
C LYS A 95 -12.16 -24.03 -4.14
N ASP A 96 -13.48 -23.99 -4.14
CA ASP A 96 -14.27 -24.88 -3.29
C ASP A 96 -14.00 -26.37 -3.63
N GLY A 97 -13.85 -27.18 -2.59
CA GLY A 97 -13.47 -28.60 -2.69
C GLY A 97 -11.96 -28.87 -2.67
N ASP A 98 -11.09 -27.88 -2.91
CA ASP A 98 -9.65 -28.05 -2.73
C ASP A 98 -9.29 -28.05 -1.22
N PRO A 99 -8.30 -28.86 -0.78
CA PRO A 99 -7.89 -28.86 0.62
C PRO A 99 -7.33 -27.48 1.02
N PRO A 100 -7.74 -26.90 2.18
CA PRO A 100 -7.18 -25.64 2.64
C PRO A 100 -5.73 -25.82 3.12
N VAL A 101 -4.92 -24.80 2.90
CA VAL A 101 -3.51 -24.74 3.31
C VAL A 101 -3.36 -23.64 4.35
N PRO A 102 -2.91 -23.94 5.59
CA PRO A 102 -2.79 -22.94 6.64
C PRO A 102 -1.72 -21.90 6.33
N ILE A 103 -1.99 -20.67 6.77
CA ILE A 103 -1.02 -19.56 6.76
C ILE A 103 -0.25 -19.59 8.07
N VAL A 104 1.08 -19.58 7.97
CA VAL A 104 1.99 -19.57 9.12
C VAL A 104 2.92 -18.38 9.00
N TRP A 105 3.19 -17.70 10.10
CA TRP A 105 4.06 -16.52 10.11
C TRP A 105 4.95 -16.46 11.35
N ASP A 106 6.08 -15.77 11.18
CA ASP A 106 6.92 -15.26 12.27
C ASP A 106 6.98 -13.74 12.16
N GLU A 107 6.93 -13.03 13.28
CA GLU A 107 7.25 -11.61 13.35
C GLU A 107 8.72 -11.39 13.72
N CYS A 108 9.36 -10.45 13.03
CA CYS A 108 10.71 -10.01 13.33
C CYS A 108 10.74 -8.49 13.53
N GLU A 109 11.06 -8.06 14.76
CA GLU A 109 11.12 -6.63 15.11
C GLU A 109 12.32 -5.95 14.44
N THR A 110 12.05 -5.02 13.53
CA THR A 110 13.07 -4.28 12.79
C THR A 110 13.35 -2.88 13.35
N GLU A 111 12.47 -2.31 14.17
CA GLU A 111 12.50 -0.90 14.59
C GLU A 111 12.58 0.08 13.39
N TRP A 112 12.12 -0.37 12.20
CA TRP A 112 12.24 0.35 10.92
C TRP A 112 13.70 0.57 10.48
N ASP A 113 14.65 -0.18 11.03
CA ASP A 113 16.08 -0.11 10.75
C ASP A 113 16.44 -1.05 9.59
N THR A 114 17.14 -0.52 8.58
CA THR A 114 17.46 -1.27 7.37
C THR A 114 18.37 -2.48 7.61
N PRO A 115 19.47 -2.40 8.36
CA PRO A 115 20.29 -3.56 8.71
C PRO A 115 19.52 -4.67 9.42
N ARG A 116 18.67 -4.33 10.38
CA ARG A 116 17.81 -5.31 11.07
C ARG A 116 16.79 -5.95 10.12
N GLY A 117 16.19 -5.17 9.21
CA GLY A 117 15.28 -5.72 8.20
C GLY A 117 15.97 -6.73 7.30
N VAL A 118 17.21 -6.48 6.88
CA VAL A 118 18.01 -7.44 6.10
C VAL A 118 18.32 -8.68 6.93
N GLU A 119 18.66 -8.53 8.20
CA GLU A 119 18.92 -9.67 9.11
C GLU A 119 17.66 -10.51 9.32
N CYS A 120 16.50 -9.88 9.53
CA CYS A 120 15.21 -10.57 9.62
C CYS A 120 14.92 -11.40 8.37
N TYR A 121 15.11 -10.83 7.18
CA TYR A 121 14.95 -11.54 5.91
C TYR A 121 15.85 -12.77 5.82
N GLU A 122 17.15 -12.62 6.05
CA GLU A 122 18.11 -13.73 5.97
C GLU A 122 17.83 -14.86 6.99
N ARG A 123 17.31 -14.50 8.17
CA ARG A 123 16.95 -15.46 9.22
C ARG A 123 15.74 -16.31 8.85
N TYR A 124 14.76 -15.71 8.16
CA TYR A 124 13.47 -16.35 7.97
C TYR A 124 13.22 -16.87 6.56
N LYS A 125 13.91 -16.37 5.54
CA LYS A 125 13.66 -16.70 4.12
C LYS A 125 13.62 -18.20 3.79
N ASN A 126 14.32 -19.04 4.52
CA ASN A 126 14.43 -20.49 4.27
C ASN A 126 13.61 -21.35 5.25
N LYS A 127 12.80 -20.75 6.12
CA LYS A 127 11.93 -21.53 7.02
C LYS A 127 10.72 -22.12 6.30
N GLY A 128 10.20 -23.19 6.90
CA GLY A 128 9.10 -23.94 6.30
C GLY A 128 9.56 -24.87 5.15
N PRO A 129 8.66 -25.72 4.64
CA PRO A 129 9.02 -26.76 3.69
C PRO A 129 9.45 -26.24 2.30
N TYR A 130 9.03 -25.03 1.94
CA TYR A 130 9.33 -24.41 0.63
C TYR A 130 9.97 -23.03 0.76
N GLY A 131 10.40 -22.61 1.97
CA GLY A 131 10.86 -21.26 2.26
C GLY A 131 9.74 -20.24 2.35
N ALA A 132 10.09 -18.97 2.49
CA ALA A 132 9.13 -17.87 2.53
C ALA A 132 8.41 -17.70 1.18
N THR A 133 7.09 -17.53 1.22
CA THR A 133 6.29 -17.28 0.01
C THR A 133 6.37 -15.82 -0.43
N ALA A 134 6.62 -14.91 0.49
CA ALA A 134 6.81 -13.49 0.24
C ALA A 134 7.58 -12.86 1.40
N ASN A 135 8.01 -11.60 1.21
CA ASN A 135 8.56 -10.71 2.23
C ASN A 135 7.75 -9.41 2.20
N ASP A 136 7.33 -8.92 3.35
CA ASP A 136 6.61 -7.66 3.48
C ASP A 136 7.41 -6.68 4.37
N PRO A 137 8.33 -5.90 3.77
CA PRO A 137 9.17 -4.97 4.51
C PRO A 137 8.55 -3.59 4.57
N LEU A 138 7.58 -3.30 5.37
CA LEU A 138 6.93 -1.97 5.46
C LEU A 138 7.95 -0.82 5.67
N SER A 139 8.95 -0.75 4.78
CA SER A 139 10.06 0.21 4.78
C SER A 139 10.71 0.30 3.40
N VAL A 140 10.73 1.50 2.82
CA VAL A 140 11.42 1.74 1.53
C VAL A 140 12.92 1.42 1.62
N GLY A 141 13.57 1.74 2.74
CA GLY A 141 15.00 1.44 2.93
C GLY A 141 15.29 -0.06 2.93
N ILE A 142 14.46 -0.85 3.60
CA ILE A 142 14.58 -2.32 3.63
C ILE A 142 14.26 -2.89 2.23
N ALA A 143 13.20 -2.40 1.57
CA ALA A 143 12.83 -2.83 0.22
C ALA A 143 13.98 -2.65 -0.78
N TYR A 144 14.65 -1.49 -0.76
CA TYR A 144 15.83 -1.25 -1.59
C TYR A 144 17.00 -2.19 -1.25
N ALA A 145 17.29 -2.39 0.04
CA ALA A 145 18.39 -3.25 0.47
C ALA A 145 18.17 -4.73 0.12
N LEU A 146 16.90 -5.14 0.01
CA LEU A 146 16.53 -6.53 -0.31
C LEU A 146 16.26 -6.77 -1.81
N GLN A 147 16.20 -5.74 -2.65
CA GLN A 147 15.75 -5.83 -4.02
C GLN A 147 16.46 -6.92 -4.84
N GLU A 148 17.80 -6.97 -4.80
CA GLU A 148 18.56 -8.01 -5.49
C GLU A 148 18.53 -9.38 -4.79
N LYS A 149 18.41 -9.37 -3.46
CA LYS A 149 18.30 -10.62 -2.68
C LYS A 149 16.98 -11.35 -2.97
N THR A 150 15.86 -10.64 -2.92
CA THR A 150 14.53 -11.20 -3.20
C THR A 150 14.43 -11.71 -4.63
N ARG A 151 15.08 -11.02 -5.59
CA ARG A 151 15.20 -11.51 -6.96
C ARG A 151 16.02 -12.79 -7.06
N ALA A 152 17.18 -12.85 -6.42
CA ALA A 152 18.06 -14.03 -6.44
C ALA A 152 17.41 -15.23 -5.74
N ASP A 153 16.75 -15.00 -4.62
CA ASP A 153 16.08 -16.04 -3.82
C ASP A 153 14.70 -16.43 -4.39
N LYS A 154 14.19 -15.71 -5.39
CA LYS A 154 12.86 -15.92 -5.98
C LYS A 154 11.72 -15.77 -4.96
N ILE A 155 11.85 -14.83 -4.03
CA ILE A 155 10.87 -14.49 -3.00
C ILE A 155 10.34 -13.09 -3.29
N PRO A 156 9.05 -12.89 -3.64
CA PRO A 156 8.52 -11.56 -3.93
C PRO A 156 8.49 -10.69 -2.68
N SER A 157 8.85 -9.42 -2.86
CA SER A 157 8.68 -8.36 -1.86
C SER A 157 7.38 -7.62 -2.17
N ILE A 158 6.45 -7.61 -1.23
CA ILE A 158 5.15 -6.94 -1.35
C ILE A 158 5.21 -5.66 -0.54
N THR A 159 5.01 -4.53 -1.19
CA THR A 159 5.15 -3.20 -0.56
C THR A 159 3.95 -2.31 -0.91
N PRO A 160 2.75 -2.60 -0.36
CA PRO A 160 1.55 -1.82 -0.67
C PRO A 160 1.76 -0.34 -0.37
N ASN A 161 1.47 0.51 -1.36
CA ASN A 161 1.55 1.97 -1.25
C ASN A 161 2.96 2.56 -0.96
N HIS A 162 4.03 1.79 -1.12
CA HIS A 162 5.40 2.27 -0.92
C HIS A 162 6.43 1.47 -1.73
N GLY A 163 7.71 1.65 -1.43
CA GLY A 163 8.79 0.92 -2.08
C GLY A 163 9.53 1.73 -3.13
N ASN A 164 10.26 1.04 -3.98
CA ASN A 164 10.93 1.64 -5.13
C ASN A 164 9.89 1.93 -6.22
N THR A 165 9.68 3.19 -6.55
CA THR A 165 8.70 3.60 -7.57
C THR A 165 8.97 2.94 -8.93
N ALA A 166 10.23 2.76 -9.33
CA ALA A 166 10.58 2.11 -10.58
C ALA A 166 10.15 0.63 -10.63
N SER A 167 9.91 -0.01 -9.48
CA SER A 167 9.49 -1.41 -9.42
C SER A 167 8.02 -1.65 -9.80
N GLN A 168 7.26 -0.57 -10.10
CA GLN A 168 6.02 -0.67 -10.84
C GLN A 168 6.21 -1.39 -12.18
N ASP A 169 7.35 -1.21 -12.83
CA ASP A 169 7.73 -1.91 -14.06
C ASP A 169 8.21 -3.35 -13.77
N GLY A 170 7.30 -4.29 -13.80
CA GLY A 170 7.57 -5.70 -13.53
C GLY A 170 8.44 -6.38 -14.59
N ARG A 171 8.62 -5.76 -15.78
CA ARG A 171 9.54 -6.26 -16.81
C ARG A 171 10.98 -6.32 -16.31
N ILE A 172 11.32 -5.42 -15.36
CA ILE A 172 12.67 -5.26 -14.82
C ILE A 172 12.75 -5.74 -13.37
N PHE A 173 11.65 -5.58 -12.61
CA PHE A 173 11.59 -5.91 -11.19
C PHE A 173 10.62 -7.07 -10.89
N PRO A 174 10.86 -8.30 -11.40
CA PRO A 174 9.89 -9.40 -11.34
C PRO A 174 9.53 -9.87 -9.92
N TYR A 175 10.28 -9.45 -8.90
CA TYR A 175 10.08 -9.82 -7.49
C TYR A 175 9.86 -8.63 -6.56
N GLN A 176 9.42 -7.47 -7.11
CA GLN A 176 9.04 -6.28 -6.34
C GLN A 176 7.62 -5.86 -6.71
N PHE A 177 6.73 -5.75 -5.73
CA PHE A 177 5.30 -5.50 -5.94
C PHE A 177 4.81 -4.33 -5.08
N PRO A 178 4.93 -3.07 -5.56
CA PRO A 178 4.36 -1.89 -4.90
C PRO A 178 2.85 -1.79 -5.18
N VAL A 179 2.10 -2.78 -4.69
CA VAL A 179 0.68 -2.94 -5.00
C VAL A 179 -0.16 -1.76 -4.51
N GLU A 180 -1.26 -1.47 -5.18
CA GLU A 180 -2.23 -0.39 -5.02
C GLU A 180 -1.78 0.94 -5.64
N ILE A 181 -0.80 1.63 -5.07
CA ILE A 181 -0.21 2.86 -5.62
C ILE A 181 1.28 2.94 -5.32
N THR A 182 2.01 3.64 -6.17
CA THR A 182 3.40 4.04 -5.92
C THR A 182 3.46 5.45 -5.31
N PRO A 183 4.63 5.87 -4.79
CA PRO A 183 4.86 7.27 -4.43
C PRO A 183 4.59 8.27 -5.56
N TYR A 184 4.70 7.86 -6.83
CA TYR A 184 4.39 8.71 -7.97
C TYR A 184 2.89 8.86 -8.18
N ASP A 185 2.12 7.76 -8.07
CA ASP A 185 0.66 7.82 -8.10
C ASP A 185 0.12 8.74 -6.99
N GLU A 186 0.59 8.52 -5.77
CA GLU A 186 0.26 9.32 -4.60
C GLU A 186 0.49 10.82 -4.84
N THR A 187 1.68 11.17 -5.34
CA THR A 187 2.04 12.56 -5.62
C THR A 187 1.15 13.17 -6.71
N SER A 188 0.88 12.42 -7.79
CA SER A 188 -0.01 12.86 -8.86
C SER A 188 -1.42 13.16 -8.33
N ILE A 189 -1.98 12.26 -7.52
CA ILE A 189 -3.31 12.42 -6.92
C ILE A 189 -3.36 13.63 -5.99
N MET A 190 -2.35 13.82 -5.13
CA MET A 190 -2.27 14.97 -4.21
C MET A 190 -2.18 16.31 -4.97
N VAL A 191 -1.40 16.36 -6.06
CA VAL A 191 -1.27 17.56 -6.90
C VAL A 191 -2.55 17.84 -7.68
N GLN A 192 -3.22 16.80 -8.22
CA GLN A 192 -4.53 16.95 -8.86
C GLN A 192 -5.59 17.47 -7.87
N TYR A 193 -5.58 17.00 -6.63
CA TYR A 193 -6.48 17.53 -5.59
C TYR A 193 -6.18 19.01 -5.31
N ALA A 194 -4.92 19.40 -5.15
CA ALA A 194 -4.54 20.81 -4.99
C ALA A 194 -4.99 21.67 -6.18
N GLN A 195 -4.90 21.13 -7.41
CA GLN A 195 -5.41 21.80 -8.63
C GLN A 195 -6.93 22.00 -8.56
N GLN A 196 -7.68 20.99 -8.13
CA GLN A 196 -9.15 21.11 -7.94
C GLN A 196 -9.49 22.19 -6.91
N GLN A 197 -8.76 22.20 -5.77
CA GLN A 197 -8.95 23.22 -4.72
C GLN A 197 -8.54 24.64 -5.18
N SER A 198 -7.75 24.74 -6.24
CA SER A 198 -7.33 26.02 -6.85
C SER A 198 -8.23 26.50 -7.99
N GLY A 199 -9.39 25.88 -8.19
CA GLY A 199 -10.31 26.23 -9.27
C GLY A 199 -9.88 25.67 -10.65
N GLY A 200 -9.07 24.60 -10.67
CA GLY A 200 -8.71 23.85 -11.87
C GLY A 200 -7.36 24.18 -12.46
N SER A 201 -6.58 25.14 -11.88
CA SER A 201 -5.23 25.48 -12.34
C SER A 201 -4.26 25.68 -11.19
N LEU A 202 -3.02 25.25 -11.39
CA LEU A 202 -1.90 25.55 -10.47
C LEU A 202 -0.94 26.58 -11.05
N GLU A 203 -1.20 27.16 -12.21
CA GLU A 203 -0.39 28.20 -12.83
C GLU A 203 -0.15 29.38 -11.85
N GLY A 204 1.12 29.70 -11.62
CA GLY A 204 1.55 30.74 -10.69
C GLY A 204 1.38 30.44 -9.20
N LYS A 205 0.87 29.26 -8.81
CA LYS A 205 0.76 28.82 -7.43
C LYS A 205 2.11 28.42 -6.85
N LYS A 206 2.18 28.33 -5.52
CA LYS A 206 3.37 27.87 -4.79
C LYS A 206 3.03 26.64 -3.98
N ILE A 207 3.85 25.60 -4.08
CA ILE A 207 3.72 24.37 -3.32
C ILE A 207 5.02 24.14 -2.54
N ALA A 208 4.94 24.01 -1.22
CA ALA A 208 6.05 23.52 -0.41
C ALA A 208 5.89 22.02 -0.17
N VAL A 209 6.95 21.24 -0.36
CA VAL A 209 6.97 19.81 -0.06
C VAL A 209 7.87 19.59 1.15
N LEU A 210 7.30 19.18 2.26
CA LEU A 210 8.03 18.74 3.45
C LEU A 210 8.19 17.23 3.40
N TYR A 211 9.41 16.75 3.16
CA TYR A 211 9.66 15.32 3.02
C TYR A 211 10.58 14.78 4.12
N HIS A 212 10.27 13.58 4.57
CA HIS A 212 11.04 12.84 5.56
C HIS A 212 12.47 12.57 5.06
N GLY A 213 13.49 12.83 5.88
CA GLY A 213 14.90 12.71 5.54
C GLY A 213 15.40 11.26 5.40
N SER A 214 14.75 10.46 4.54
CA SER A 214 15.06 9.05 4.29
C SER A 214 14.86 8.68 2.82
N ALA A 215 15.17 7.44 2.43
CA ALA A 215 14.87 6.93 1.09
C ALA A 215 13.39 7.10 0.73
N TYR A 216 12.49 6.79 1.67
CA TYR A 216 11.06 6.99 1.53
C TYR A 216 10.68 8.45 1.16
N GLY A 217 11.21 9.43 1.88
CA GLY A 217 10.87 10.82 1.64
C GLY A 217 11.38 11.35 0.30
N ARG A 218 12.53 10.86 -0.16
CA ARG A 218 13.19 11.34 -1.39
C ARG A 218 12.61 10.78 -2.69
N GLU A 219 11.77 9.73 -2.63
CA GLU A 219 11.23 9.08 -3.83
C GLU A 219 10.52 10.04 -4.79
N THR A 220 9.83 11.05 -4.27
CA THR A 220 8.95 11.92 -5.06
C THR A 220 9.59 13.21 -5.58
N ILE A 221 10.87 13.48 -5.23
CA ILE A 221 11.55 14.75 -5.56
C ILE A 221 11.53 15.02 -7.07
N GLY A 222 11.84 14.01 -7.88
CA GLY A 222 11.88 14.16 -9.35
C GLY A 222 10.52 14.48 -9.93
N LEU A 223 9.46 13.79 -9.47
CA LEU A 223 8.11 13.99 -9.98
C LEU A 223 7.58 15.40 -9.66
N TYR A 224 7.83 15.93 -8.44
CA TYR A 224 7.41 17.30 -8.12
C TYR A 224 8.08 18.33 -9.04
N ASN A 225 9.34 18.13 -9.44
CA ASN A 225 10.00 19.00 -10.42
C ASN A 225 9.30 18.93 -11.78
N THR A 226 9.06 17.71 -12.28
CA THR A 226 8.35 17.52 -13.56
C THR A 226 6.95 18.15 -13.54
N LEU A 227 6.16 17.89 -12.49
CA LEU A 227 4.82 18.45 -12.39
C LEU A 227 4.82 19.97 -12.25
N SER A 228 5.83 20.57 -11.56
CA SER A 228 5.94 22.01 -11.44
C SER A 228 6.19 22.67 -12.80
N GLU A 229 7.05 22.08 -13.63
CA GLU A 229 7.31 22.56 -14.98
C GLU A 229 6.08 22.41 -15.90
N MET A 230 5.37 21.28 -15.80
CA MET A 230 4.21 21.00 -16.65
C MET A 230 2.98 21.84 -16.28
N MET A 231 2.75 22.10 -14.99
CA MET A 231 1.54 22.75 -14.48
C MET A 231 1.74 24.21 -14.07
N GLY A 232 2.96 24.76 -14.24
CA GLY A 232 3.27 26.17 -14.02
C GLY A 232 3.31 26.62 -12.57
N PHE A 233 3.41 25.72 -11.60
CA PHE A 233 3.57 26.10 -10.19
C PHE A 233 5.03 26.15 -9.76
N THR A 234 5.33 26.95 -8.74
CA THR A 234 6.67 26.98 -8.13
C THR A 234 6.72 25.99 -6.98
N VAL A 235 7.68 25.07 -7.00
CA VAL A 235 7.87 24.09 -5.92
C VAL A 235 9.10 24.44 -5.07
N GLN A 236 8.95 24.31 -3.74
CA GLN A 236 10.08 24.32 -2.78
C GLN A 236 10.08 23.01 -2.00
N GLN A 237 11.08 22.18 -2.18
CA GLN A 237 11.24 20.92 -1.50
C GLN A 237 12.18 21.07 -0.31
N ILE A 238 11.73 20.69 0.89
CA ILE A 238 12.43 20.92 2.16
C ILE A 238 12.53 19.60 2.91
N GLU A 239 13.75 19.12 3.12
CA GLU A 239 13.99 17.94 3.94
C GLU A 239 13.71 18.24 5.41
N VAL A 240 12.98 17.33 6.05
CA VAL A 240 12.80 17.27 7.50
C VAL A 240 13.66 16.11 8.03
N PRO A 241 14.75 16.39 8.76
CA PRO A 241 15.58 15.33 9.32
C PRO A 241 14.77 14.38 10.19
N HIS A 242 14.87 13.07 9.92
CA HIS A 242 14.11 12.09 10.70
C HIS A 242 14.65 11.97 12.14
N PRO A 243 13.80 11.66 13.11
CA PRO A 243 12.39 11.31 12.98
C PRO A 243 11.42 12.52 12.87
N GLY A 244 11.91 13.77 12.80
CA GLY A 244 11.08 14.95 12.59
C GLY A 244 10.57 15.62 13.86
N ASN A 245 11.26 15.44 14.99
CA ASN A 245 10.90 16.04 16.28
C ASN A 245 11.08 17.56 16.32
N GLU A 246 11.99 18.12 15.50
CA GLU A 246 12.33 19.54 15.47
C GLU A 246 12.07 20.13 14.09
N GLN A 247 11.02 20.94 13.97
CA GLN A 247 10.58 21.47 12.69
C GLN A 247 10.42 23.00 12.66
N THR A 248 10.78 23.72 13.71
CA THR A 248 10.55 25.18 13.80
C THR A 248 11.23 25.92 12.66
N SER A 249 12.51 25.65 12.37
CA SER A 249 13.26 26.28 11.28
C SER A 249 12.70 25.93 9.90
N ILE A 250 12.20 24.69 9.72
CA ILE A 250 11.55 24.21 8.50
C ILE A 250 10.28 25.03 8.22
N TRP A 251 9.40 25.16 9.20
CA TRP A 251 8.15 25.90 9.06
C TRP A 251 8.36 27.43 8.95
N MET A 252 9.46 27.97 9.48
CA MET A 252 9.84 29.36 9.19
C MET A 252 10.20 29.56 7.71
N ARG A 253 10.86 28.58 7.07
CA ARG A 253 11.12 28.58 5.63
C ARG A 253 9.82 28.48 4.81
N VAL A 254 8.88 27.62 5.25
CA VAL A 254 7.53 27.53 4.65
C VAL A 254 6.82 28.89 4.74
N ARG A 255 6.82 29.53 5.90
CA ARG A 255 6.23 30.86 6.09
C ARG A 255 6.87 31.92 5.19
N GLN A 256 8.20 31.90 5.04
CA GLN A 256 8.92 32.84 4.16
C GLN A 256 8.58 32.60 2.67
N PHE A 257 8.46 31.34 2.26
CA PHE A 257 8.06 30.97 0.91
C PHE A 257 6.60 31.32 0.62
N ASN A 258 5.75 31.31 1.66
CA ASN A 258 4.31 31.59 1.60
C ASN A 258 3.58 30.74 0.53
N PRO A 259 3.57 29.42 0.66
CA PRO A 259 2.94 28.53 -0.32
C PRO A 259 1.41 28.56 -0.24
N ASP A 260 0.77 28.26 -1.36
CA ASP A 260 -0.67 28.00 -1.45
C ASP A 260 -1.05 26.66 -0.78
N PHE A 261 -0.17 25.66 -0.89
CA PHE A 261 -0.31 24.35 -0.28
C PHE A 261 1.04 23.85 0.27
N VAL A 262 0.95 23.03 1.32
CA VAL A 262 2.06 22.21 1.81
C VAL A 262 1.74 20.75 1.58
N MET A 263 2.60 20.04 0.85
CA MET A 263 2.56 18.58 0.72
C MET A 263 3.42 17.99 1.83
N LEU A 264 2.79 17.26 2.74
CA LEU A 264 3.48 16.63 3.87
C LEU A 264 3.74 15.14 3.55
N ARG A 265 4.95 14.83 3.12
CA ARG A 265 5.42 13.45 2.99
C ARG A 265 6.06 13.02 4.30
N GLY A 266 5.18 12.88 5.31
CA GLY A 266 5.52 12.60 6.70
C GLY A 266 5.40 11.13 7.06
N TRP A 267 5.90 10.78 8.25
CA TRP A 267 5.80 9.46 8.84
C TRP A 267 5.93 9.54 10.37
N GLY A 268 5.07 8.84 11.11
CA GLY A 268 5.15 8.74 12.56
C GLY A 268 5.16 10.09 13.27
N VAL A 269 6.07 10.29 14.20
CA VAL A 269 6.15 11.50 15.05
C VAL A 269 6.35 12.81 14.27
N MET A 270 6.81 12.76 13.03
CA MET A 270 6.92 13.93 12.16
C MET A 270 5.57 14.61 11.94
N VAL A 271 4.48 13.84 11.87
CA VAL A 271 3.14 14.32 11.51
C VAL A 271 2.56 15.26 12.58
N PRO A 272 2.38 14.84 13.85
CA PRO A 272 1.83 15.73 14.87
C PRO A 272 2.71 16.94 15.14
N VAL A 273 4.04 16.82 14.99
CA VAL A 273 4.97 17.95 15.12
C VAL A 273 4.78 18.94 13.99
N ALA A 274 4.61 18.47 12.73
CA ALA A 274 4.33 19.32 11.59
C ALA A 274 3.06 20.13 11.78
N LEU A 275 1.95 19.50 12.15
CA LEU A 275 0.65 20.14 12.34
C LEU A 275 0.66 21.18 13.44
N LYS A 276 1.25 20.85 14.61
CA LYS A 276 1.43 21.82 15.71
C LYS A 276 2.29 23.02 15.30
N THR A 277 3.37 22.77 14.55
CA THR A 277 4.29 23.82 14.14
C THR A 277 3.67 24.70 13.06
N ALA A 278 2.88 24.14 12.14
CA ALA A 278 2.09 24.91 11.17
C ALA A 278 1.20 25.94 11.86
N VAL A 279 0.41 25.51 12.84
CA VAL A 279 -0.43 26.43 13.65
C VAL A 279 0.40 27.47 14.36
N LYS A 280 1.52 27.08 14.98
CA LYS A 280 2.41 28.00 15.72
C LYS A 280 2.98 29.11 14.84
N VAL A 281 3.26 28.84 13.56
CA VAL A 281 3.75 29.84 12.60
C VAL A 281 2.63 30.56 11.86
N GLY A 282 1.36 30.25 12.14
CA GLY A 282 0.20 30.87 11.53
C GLY A 282 -0.13 30.34 10.12
N TYR A 283 0.30 29.13 9.77
CA TYR A 283 -0.07 28.48 8.51
C TYR A 283 -1.35 27.64 8.68
N PRO A 284 -2.35 27.77 7.79
CA PRO A 284 -3.62 27.04 7.93
C PRO A 284 -3.46 25.56 7.63
N VAL A 285 -3.83 24.71 8.58
CA VAL A 285 -3.69 23.25 8.46
C VAL A 285 -4.58 22.66 7.33
N SER A 286 -5.70 23.31 7.02
CA SER A 286 -6.55 22.92 5.86
C SER A 286 -5.86 23.04 4.48
N LYS A 287 -4.68 23.66 4.42
CA LYS A 287 -3.81 23.73 3.24
C LYS A 287 -2.63 22.77 3.31
N VAL A 288 -2.57 21.94 4.33
CA VAL A 288 -1.60 20.85 4.45
C VAL A 288 -2.23 19.58 3.93
N ILE A 289 -1.65 19.01 2.87
CA ILE A 289 -2.09 17.77 2.24
C ILE A 289 -1.05 16.70 2.55
N GLY A 290 -1.45 15.73 3.35
CA GLY A 290 -0.60 14.63 3.77
C GLY A 290 -0.66 13.44 2.83
N ASN A 291 0.45 12.73 2.76
CA ASN A 291 0.53 11.48 2.03
C ASN A 291 -0.13 10.31 2.81
N ILE A 292 -0.22 9.13 2.19
CA ILE A 292 -0.87 7.96 2.78
C ILE A 292 -0.21 7.49 4.09
N TRP A 293 1.08 7.75 4.29
CA TRP A 293 1.81 7.37 5.50
C TRP A 293 1.79 8.46 6.58
N SER A 294 1.02 9.52 6.37
CA SER A 294 0.77 10.58 7.36
C SER A 294 -0.72 10.71 7.71
N ASN A 295 -1.51 9.66 7.45
CA ASN A 295 -2.96 9.63 7.58
C ASN A 295 -3.50 8.79 8.75
N SER A 296 -2.66 8.35 9.68
CA SER A 296 -3.11 7.55 10.82
C SER A 296 -3.76 8.41 11.90
N GLU A 297 -4.84 7.90 12.47
CA GLU A 297 -5.45 8.45 13.68
C GLU A 297 -4.42 8.57 14.81
N GLY A 298 -3.59 7.55 15.01
CA GLY A 298 -2.55 7.53 16.04
C GLY A 298 -1.46 8.58 15.86
N ASP A 299 -1.17 8.98 14.62
CA ASP A 299 -0.21 10.05 14.31
C ASP A 299 -0.86 11.45 14.41
N VAL A 300 -2.16 11.57 14.09
CA VAL A 300 -2.86 12.87 14.10
C VAL A 300 -3.44 13.23 15.47
N ILE A 301 -3.98 12.27 16.22
CA ILE A 301 -4.53 12.49 17.58
C ILE A 301 -3.56 13.28 18.48
N PRO A 302 -2.24 12.99 18.53
CA PRO A 302 -1.31 13.76 19.34
C PRO A 302 -1.16 15.23 18.93
N ALA A 303 -1.61 15.62 17.73
CA ALA A 303 -1.64 17.03 17.33
C ALA A 303 -2.75 17.82 18.07
N GLY A 304 -3.76 17.12 18.60
CA GLY A 304 -4.91 17.74 19.26
C GLY A 304 -5.67 18.68 18.31
N ALA A 305 -6.07 19.86 18.79
CA ALA A 305 -6.79 20.84 17.97
C ALA A 305 -6.01 21.30 16.72
N ALA A 306 -4.69 21.16 16.69
CA ALA A 306 -3.88 21.50 15.52
C ALA A 306 -4.04 20.52 14.36
N GLY A 307 -4.61 19.33 14.59
CA GLY A 307 -4.87 18.37 13.55
C GLY A 307 -6.15 18.65 12.74
N LYS A 308 -7.07 19.46 13.27
CA LYS A 308 -8.36 19.72 12.64
C LYS A 308 -8.21 20.29 11.23
N ASP A 309 -9.01 19.77 10.30
CA ASP A 309 -9.04 20.11 8.88
C ASP A 309 -7.76 19.67 8.08
N TYR A 310 -6.87 18.89 8.69
CA TYR A 310 -5.77 18.25 7.97
C TYR A 310 -6.29 17.28 6.93
N VAL A 311 -5.84 17.40 5.69
CA VAL A 311 -6.28 16.58 4.56
C VAL A 311 -5.22 15.55 4.19
N THR A 312 -5.65 14.32 3.86
CA THR A 312 -4.73 13.24 3.47
C THR A 312 -5.28 12.43 2.29
N ILE A 313 -4.37 11.79 1.55
CA ILE A 313 -4.76 10.75 0.58
C ILE A 313 -4.93 9.40 1.29
N ASN A 314 -5.85 8.58 0.79
CA ASN A 314 -6.13 7.22 1.27
C ASN A 314 -6.37 6.29 0.08
N THR A 315 -5.84 5.08 0.12
CA THR A 315 -6.17 3.98 -0.81
C THR A 315 -7.22 3.04 -0.25
N GLN A 316 -7.45 3.11 1.07
CA GLN A 316 -8.52 2.42 1.79
C GLN A 316 -9.28 3.42 2.66
N ALA A 317 -10.59 3.20 2.80
CA ALA A 317 -11.40 4.04 3.66
C ALA A 317 -11.20 3.66 5.14
N PRO A 318 -11.14 4.66 6.04
CA PRO A 318 -11.12 4.42 7.48
C PRO A 318 -12.47 3.90 7.99
N GLY A 319 -12.52 3.51 9.26
CA GLY A 319 -13.74 3.17 9.96
C GLY A 319 -13.93 1.68 10.18
N LYS A 320 -14.87 1.37 11.08
CA LYS A 320 -15.17 0.00 11.53
C LYS A 320 -16.38 -0.62 10.81
N ASP A 321 -17.15 0.17 10.08
CA ASP A 321 -18.47 -0.24 9.57
C ASP A 321 -18.41 -1.10 8.30
N TRP A 322 -17.21 -1.54 7.92
CA TRP A 322 -16.99 -2.43 6.79
C TRP A 322 -17.29 -3.89 7.19
N PRO A 323 -18.02 -4.66 6.38
CA PRO A 323 -18.42 -6.02 6.73
C PRO A 323 -17.27 -6.91 7.20
N LEU A 324 -16.11 -6.88 6.51
CA LEU A 324 -14.94 -7.66 6.93
C LEU A 324 -14.39 -7.20 8.29
N ILE A 325 -14.27 -5.89 8.49
CA ILE A 325 -13.75 -5.34 9.77
C ILE A 325 -14.69 -5.69 10.94
N GLN A 326 -15.99 -5.61 10.72
CA GLN A 326 -17.01 -6.06 11.69
C GLN A 326 -16.89 -7.56 11.95
N ARG A 327 -16.60 -8.36 10.93
CA ARG A 327 -16.43 -9.79 11.05
C ARG A 327 -15.19 -10.16 11.86
N LEU A 328 -14.05 -9.51 11.57
CA LEU A 328 -12.82 -9.66 12.36
C LEU A 328 -13.04 -9.26 13.82
N TRP A 329 -13.71 -8.13 14.06
CA TRP A 329 -14.06 -7.71 15.41
C TRP A 329 -14.88 -8.75 16.16
N LYS A 330 -15.96 -9.22 15.55
CA LYS A 330 -16.88 -10.19 16.15
C LYS A 330 -16.20 -11.53 16.47
N ASP A 331 -15.50 -12.09 15.47
CA ASP A 331 -14.97 -13.45 15.60
C ASP A 331 -13.70 -13.49 16.45
N LEU A 332 -12.78 -12.54 16.28
CA LEU A 332 -11.49 -12.54 16.97
C LEU A 332 -11.58 -11.90 18.35
N TYR A 333 -12.18 -10.73 18.48
CA TYR A 333 -12.13 -9.94 19.71
C TYR A 333 -13.30 -10.21 20.65
N GLU A 334 -14.53 -10.28 20.15
CA GLU A 334 -15.71 -10.64 20.96
C GLU A 334 -15.80 -12.16 21.16
N GLY A 335 -15.47 -12.94 20.14
CA GLY A 335 -15.42 -14.40 20.19
C GLY A 335 -14.25 -14.96 21.00
N GLY A 336 -13.31 -14.12 21.43
CA GLY A 336 -12.16 -14.52 22.24
C GLY A 336 -11.12 -15.36 21.50
N LEU A 337 -11.10 -15.30 20.17
CA LEU A 337 -10.15 -16.03 19.30
C LEU A 337 -8.87 -15.24 19.01
N ALA A 338 -8.80 -13.96 19.39
CA ALA A 338 -7.60 -13.16 19.30
C ALA A 338 -6.54 -13.66 20.29
N ASP A 339 -5.25 -13.53 19.93
CA ASP A 339 -4.16 -13.84 20.85
C ASP A 339 -4.16 -12.85 22.03
N ALA A 340 -4.35 -13.37 23.22
CA ALA A 340 -4.38 -12.58 24.46
C ALA A 340 -3.09 -11.79 24.73
N LYS A 341 -1.95 -12.17 24.15
CA LYS A 341 -0.66 -11.48 24.34
C LYS A 341 -0.40 -10.36 23.36
N GLY A 342 -0.90 -10.44 22.13
CA GLY A 342 -0.63 -9.49 21.05
C GLY A 342 -1.81 -8.58 20.74
N ASP A 343 -2.90 -9.17 20.34
CA ASP A 343 -4.00 -8.49 19.66
C ASP A 343 -4.91 -7.68 20.59
N MET A 344 -5.03 -8.09 21.85
CA MET A 344 -5.79 -7.31 22.85
C MET A 344 -5.21 -5.91 23.08
N LYS A 345 -3.92 -5.69 22.80
CA LYS A 345 -3.30 -4.34 22.85
C LYS A 345 -3.73 -3.49 21.66
N ASP A 346 -4.03 -4.12 20.53
CA ASP A 346 -4.35 -3.44 19.28
C ASP A 346 -5.85 -3.27 19.06
N ARG A 347 -6.67 -3.79 19.97
CA ARG A 347 -8.14 -3.68 19.93
C ARG A 347 -8.65 -2.28 19.62
N LYS A 348 -7.97 -1.23 20.09
CA LYS A 348 -8.34 0.17 19.85
C LYS A 348 -8.08 0.62 18.42
N ARG A 349 -7.17 -0.07 17.70
CA ARG A 349 -6.78 0.27 16.34
C ARG A 349 -7.64 -0.38 15.28
N VAL A 350 -8.47 -1.37 15.65
CA VAL A 350 -9.37 -2.02 14.69
C VAL A 350 -10.25 -0.97 14.02
N GLY A 351 -10.20 -0.90 12.70
CA GLY A 351 -10.88 0.10 11.90
C GLY A 351 -10.13 1.43 11.73
N HIS A 352 -8.99 1.64 12.38
CA HIS A 352 -8.09 2.75 12.04
C HIS A 352 -7.50 2.56 10.64
N VAL A 353 -7.02 3.65 10.03
CA VAL A 353 -6.49 3.64 8.65
C VAL A 353 -5.42 2.58 8.46
N TYR A 354 -4.41 2.52 9.33
CA TYR A 354 -3.32 1.53 9.16
C TYR A 354 -3.74 0.09 9.45
N TYR A 355 -4.70 -0.12 10.35
CA TYR A 355 -5.26 -1.45 10.54
C TYR A 355 -6.00 -1.92 9.28
N ASN A 356 -6.85 -1.07 8.72
CA ASN A 356 -7.57 -1.38 7.48
C ASN A 356 -6.60 -1.61 6.32
N LEU A 357 -5.50 -0.84 6.25
CA LEU A 357 -4.44 -1.06 5.26
C LEU A 357 -3.76 -2.42 5.44
N GLY A 358 -3.49 -2.85 6.67
CA GLY A 358 -2.97 -4.17 6.96
C GLY A 358 -3.93 -5.30 6.54
N VAL A 359 -5.22 -5.10 6.74
CA VAL A 359 -6.24 -6.05 6.23
C VAL A 359 -6.20 -6.12 4.70
N VAL A 360 -6.03 -4.98 4.02
CA VAL A 360 -5.88 -4.92 2.55
C VAL A 360 -4.61 -5.65 2.10
N ALA A 361 -3.48 -5.44 2.77
CA ALA A 361 -2.24 -6.18 2.50
C ALA A 361 -2.43 -7.70 2.64
N GLY A 362 -3.11 -8.11 3.71
CA GLY A 362 -3.48 -9.51 3.90
C GLY A 362 -4.36 -10.07 2.78
N ILE A 363 -5.33 -9.30 2.25
CA ILE A 363 -6.14 -9.69 1.08
C ILE A 363 -5.24 -9.91 -0.14
N ILE A 364 -4.29 -9.02 -0.39
CA ILE A 364 -3.33 -9.16 -1.49
C ILE A 364 -2.51 -10.45 -1.34
N HIS A 365 -2.00 -10.73 -0.14
CA HIS A 365 -1.28 -11.97 0.15
C HIS A 365 -2.13 -13.22 -0.09
N VAL A 366 -3.37 -13.21 0.36
CA VAL A 366 -4.30 -14.33 0.23
C VAL A 366 -4.69 -14.56 -1.23
N GLU A 367 -5.14 -13.53 -1.95
CA GLU A 367 -5.62 -13.70 -3.33
C GLU A 367 -4.48 -14.01 -4.31
N ALA A 368 -3.26 -13.53 -4.09
CA ALA A 368 -2.10 -13.95 -4.86
C ALA A 368 -1.85 -15.47 -4.73
N MET A 369 -1.92 -16.01 -3.51
CA MET A 369 -1.76 -17.45 -3.32
C MET A 369 -2.95 -18.23 -3.86
N ARG A 370 -4.19 -17.73 -3.69
CA ARG A 370 -5.39 -18.34 -4.29
C ARG A 370 -5.32 -18.39 -5.81
N ALA A 371 -4.86 -17.31 -6.46
CA ALA A 371 -4.67 -17.29 -7.92
C ALA A 371 -3.69 -18.36 -8.37
N ALA A 372 -2.57 -18.53 -7.66
CA ALA A 372 -1.59 -19.57 -7.94
C ALA A 372 -2.18 -20.98 -7.72
N LEU A 373 -2.87 -21.22 -6.61
CA LEU A 373 -3.54 -22.51 -6.34
C LEU A 373 -4.60 -22.84 -7.38
N ARG A 374 -5.37 -21.87 -7.86
CA ARG A 374 -6.34 -22.07 -8.95
C ARG A 374 -5.65 -22.46 -10.26
N LYS A 375 -4.51 -21.86 -10.54
CA LYS A 375 -3.76 -22.07 -11.80
C LYS A 375 -3.03 -23.39 -11.83
N PHE A 376 -2.28 -23.71 -10.78
CA PHE A 376 -1.31 -24.81 -10.74
C PHE A 376 -1.85 -26.04 -9.99
N GLY A 377 -2.99 -25.90 -9.31
CA GLY A 377 -3.63 -26.97 -8.54
C GLY A 377 -3.18 -27.05 -7.10
N PRO A 378 -3.92 -27.82 -6.26
CA PRO A 378 -3.72 -27.87 -4.83
C PRO A 378 -2.39 -28.50 -4.39
N ASP A 379 -1.74 -29.29 -5.27
CA ASP A 379 -0.48 -29.98 -4.95
C ASP A 379 0.77 -29.20 -5.34
N MET A 380 0.63 -27.96 -5.86
CA MET A 380 1.79 -27.15 -6.24
C MET A 380 2.71 -26.86 -5.04
N PRO A 381 4.02 -26.65 -5.28
CA PRO A 381 4.91 -26.09 -4.26
C PRO A 381 4.43 -24.72 -3.80
N LEU A 382 4.43 -24.48 -2.48
CA LEU A 382 3.97 -23.22 -1.88
C LEU A 382 5.17 -22.28 -1.68
N ASP A 383 5.80 -21.92 -2.77
CA ASP A 383 7.04 -21.13 -2.82
C ASP A 383 6.83 -19.70 -3.36
N GLY A 384 7.88 -18.89 -3.29
CA GLY A 384 7.86 -17.52 -3.76
C GLY A 384 7.61 -17.38 -5.28
N LYS A 385 8.00 -18.35 -6.09
CA LYS A 385 7.79 -18.30 -7.55
C LYS A 385 6.30 -18.40 -7.92
N HIS A 386 5.59 -19.34 -7.28
CA HIS A 386 4.15 -19.46 -7.46
C HIS A 386 3.40 -18.23 -6.92
N LYS A 387 3.83 -17.72 -5.75
CA LYS A 387 3.28 -16.48 -5.20
C LYS A 387 3.51 -15.29 -6.11
N ARG A 388 4.71 -15.15 -6.69
CA ARG A 388 5.01 -14.11 -7.69
C ARG A 388 4.05 -14.18 -8.88
N TRP A 389 3.83 -15.38 -9.42
CA TRP A 389 2.88 -15.54 -10.51
C TRP A 389 1.48 -15.07 -10.10
N GLY A 390 1.03 -15.41 -8.92
CA GLY A 390 -0.25 -14.96 -8.38
C GLY A 390 -0.31 -13.44 -8.21
N LEU A 391 0.78 -12.82 -7.76
CA LEU A 391 0.90 -11.37 -7.64
C LEU A 391 0.86 -10.64 -8.99
N GLU A 392 1.35 -11.24 -10.08
CA GLU A 392 1.22 -10.69 -11.43
C GLU A 392 -0.15 -10.95 -12.07
N ASN A 393 -1.04 -11.67 -11.40
CA ASN A 393 -2.36 -12.05 -11.91
C ASN A 393 -3.47 -11.75 -10.90
N LEU A 394 -3.29 -10.73 -10.07
CA LEU A 394 -4.36 -10.27 -9.19
C LEU A 394 -5.50 -9.66 -10.02
N ASN A 395 -6.70 -10.03 -9.66
CA ASN A 395 -7.94 -9.45 -10.19
C ASN A 395 -8.89 -9.20 -9.02
N LEU A 396 -8.69 -8.07 -8.34
CA LEU A 396 -9.52 -7.62 -7.22
C LEU A 396 -10.58 -6.65 -7.77
N ASP A 397 -11.55 -7.19 -8.50
CA ASP A 397 -12.68 -6.45 -9.03
C ASP A 397 -13.78 -6.24 -7.97
N ASP A 398 -14.85 -5.55 -8.33
CA ASP A 398 -15.96 -5.24 -7.44
C ASP A 398 -16.63 -6.50 -6.86
N GLU A 399 -16.70 -7.60 -7.63
CA GLU A 399 -17.25 -8.88 -7.17
C GLU A 399 -16.36 -9.47 -6.08
N LYS A 400 -15.05 -9.48 -6.30
CA LYS A 400 -14.09 -9.97 -5.31
C LYS A 400 -14.05 -9.10 -4.05
N LEU A 401 -14.10 -7.78 -4.20
CA LEU A 401 -14.18 -6.86 -3.05
C LEU A 401 -15.49 -7.04 -2.25
N ALA A 402 -16.60 -7.34 -2.94
CA ALA A 402 -17.87 -7.65 -2.28
C ALA A 402 -17.84 -8.99 -1.53
N GLU A 403 -17.17 -10.03 -2.07
CA GLU A 403 -16.96 -11.31 -1.36
C GLU A 403 -16.24 -11.12 -0.02
N TYR A 404 -15.23 -10.25 0.01
CA TYR A 404 -14.53 -9.86 1.24
C TYR A 404 -15.32 -8.88 2.12
N GLY A 405 -16.38 -8.27 1.61
CA GLY A 405 -17.08 -7.20 2.33
C GLY A 405 -16.25 -5.92 2.48
N VAL A 406 -15.40 -5.62 1.50
CA VAL A 406 -14.54 -4.42 1.45
C VAL A 406 -14.81 -3.56 0.21
N LEU A 407 -15.90 -3.81 -0.50
CA LEU A 407 -16.32 -2.99 -1.64
C LEU A 407 -16.56 -1.54 -1.18
N GLY A 408 -15.85 -0.59 -1.80
CA GLY A 408 -15.84 0.82 -1.41
C GLY A 408 -14.86 1.17 -0.29
N MET A 409 -14.36 0.20 0.47
CA MET A 409 -13.27 0.37 1.43
C MET A 409 -11.92 0.48 0.72
N MET A 410 -11.59 -0.46 -0.17
CA MET A 410 -10.38 -0.42 -0.97
C MET A 410 -10.67 -0.21 -2.45
N GLN A 411 -9.66 0.15 -3.20
CA GLN A 411 -9.73 0.26 -4.65
C GLN A 411 -9.65 -1.11 -5.33
N ASN A 412 -10.11 -1.19 -6.59
CA ASN A 412 -9.81 -2.36 -7.42
C ASN A 412 -8.31 -2.44 -7.73
N VAL A 413 -7.78 -3.65 -7.83
CA VAL A 413 -6.38 -3.91 -8.14
C VAL A 413 -6.27 -4.96 -9.25
N TYR A 414 -5.59 -4.60 -10.33
CA TYR A 414 -5.38 -5.44 -11.52
C TYR A 414 -3.90 -5.43 -11.87
N THR A 415 -3.15 -6.39 -11.38
CA THR A 415 -1.72 -6.47 -11.67
C THR A 415 -1.43 -7.30 -12.92
N SER A 416 -0.28 -7.07 -13.51
CA SER A 416 0.23 -7.83 -14.66
C SER A 416 1.76 -7.93 -14.59
N CYS A 417 2.36 -8.64 -15.54
CA CYS A 417 3.80 -8.66 -15.74
C CYS A 417 4.39 -7.25 -16.00
N GLU A 418 3.62 -6.36 -16.64
CA GLU A 418 4.06 -5.00 -16.97
C GLU A 418 3.81 -4.03 -15.82
N ASP A 419 2.71 -4.23 -15.08
CA ASP A 419 2.26 -3.34 -14.01
C ASP A 419 2.10 -4.10 -12.70
N HIS A 420 3.03 -3.95 -11.79
CA HIS A 420 3.02 -4.56 -10.47
C HIS A 420 2.22 -3.76 -9.42
N THR A 421 1.67 -2.61 -9.80
CA THR A 421 0.89 -1.72 -8.90
C THR A 421 -0.61 -1.98 -9.01
N GLY A 422 -1.17 -1.90 -10.20
CA GLY A 422 -2.52 -2.34 -10.57
C GLY A 422 -3.69 -1.52 -10.03
N GLY A 423 -3.48 -0.55 -9.13
CA GLY A 423 -4.57 0.25 -8.54
C GLY A 423 -4.64 1.68 -9.09
N HIS A 424 -3.63 2.49 -8.81
CA HIS A 424 -3.45 3.88 -9.31
C HIS A 424 -4.51 4.89 -8.89
N ARG A 425 -5.24 4.66 -7.79
CA ARG A 425 -6.34 5.51 -7.34
C ARG A 425 -6.23 5.84 -5.87
N GLY A 426 -6.74 7.01 -5.49
CA GLY A 426 -6.85 7.41 -4.11
C GLY A 426 -8.09 8.26 -3.85
N LYS A 427 -8.48 8.34 -2.60
CA LYS A 427 -9.50 9.26 -2.10
C LYS A 427 -8.87 10.23 -1.13
N MET A 428 -9.43 11.44 -1.05
CA MET A 428 -9.00 12.40 -0.04
C MET A 428 -9.92 12.33 1.17
N ALA A 429 -9.34 12.43 2.36
CA ALA A 429 -10.06 12.51 3.61
C ALA A 429 -9.53 13.66 4.46
N ALA A 430 -10.37 14.25 5.30
CA ALA A 430 -10.02 15.32 6.22
C ALA A 430 -10.23 14.89 7.66
N TRP A 431 -9.33 15.28 8.56
CA TRP A 431 -9.45 15.05 9.99
C TRP A 431 -10.47 16.01 10.61
N ASN A 432 -11.58 15.50 11.14
CA ASN A 432 -12.64 16.30 11.77
C ASN A 432 -12.36 16.65 13.24
N GLY A 433 -11.32 16.07 13.83
CA GLY A 433 -10.94 16.19 15.24
C GLY A 433 -11.05 14.87 16.01
N GLU A 434 -11.70 13.85 15.44
CA GLU A 434 -11.96 12.55 16.04
C GLU A 434 -11.65 11.40 15.06
N SER A 435 -12.00 11.57 13.79
CA SER A 435 -11.83 10.59 12.71
C SER A 435 -11.54 11.26 11.38
N PHE A 436 -11.14 10.47 10.38
CA PHE A 436 -11.04 10.92 9.01
C PHE A 436 -12.36 10.75 8.27
N ASP A 437 -12.88 11.84 7.69
CA ASP A 437 -14.05 11.86 6.82
C ASP A 437 -13.64 11.99 5.37
N LEU A 438 -14.18 11.17 4.46
CA LEU A 438 -13.92 11.29 3.03
C LEU A 438 -14.42 12.64 2.50
N VAL A 439 -13.54 13.41 1.88
CA VAL A 439 -13.85 14.72 1.25
C VAL A 439 -13.85 14.66 -0.27
N SER A 440 -13.27 13.65 -0.90
CA SER A 440 -13.48 13.35 -2.30
C SER A 440 -14.65 12.37 -2.45
N LYS A 441 -15.58 12.69 -3.34
CA LYS A 441 -16.73 11.82 -3.65
C LYS A 441 -16.27 10.56 -4.41
N ASP A 442 -15.45 10.77 -5.43
CA ASP A 442 -14.99 9.75 -6.34
C ASP A 442 -13.49 9.45 -6.11
N TRP A 443 -13.03 8.32 -6.64
CA TRP A 443 -11.61 8.01 -6.72
C TRP A 443 -10.92 8.98 -7.67
N ILE A 444 -9.81 9.56 -7.24
CA ILE A 444 -8.91 10.34 -8.10
C ILE A 444 -7.91 9.35 -8.69
N VAL A 445 -7.84 9.28 -10.01
CA VAL A 445 -6.90 8.42 -10.74
C VAL A 445 -5.62 9.19 -10.98
N SER A 446 -4.47 8.58 -10.76
CA SER A 446 -3.18 9.20 -11.07
C SER A 446 -3.02 9.43 -12.58
N ASP A 447 -2.21 10.42 -12.95
CA ASP A 447 -1.92 10.74 -14.36
C ASP A 447 -0.87 9.77 -14.90
N LEU A 448 -1.34 8.65 -15.41
CA LEU A 448 -0.48 7.57 -15.92
C LEU A 448 0.27 7.98 -17.19
N ASP A 449 -0.23 8.92 -17.97
CA ASP A 449 0.47 9.46 -19.16
C ASP A 449 1.74 10.23 -18.75
N VAL A 450 1.76 10.80 -17.55
CA VAL A 450 2.95 11.46 -16.97
C VAL A 450 3.83 10.44 -16.23
N ILE A 451 3.24 9.50 -15.48
CA ILE A 451 3.97 8.62 -14.58
C ILE A 451 4.76 7.56 -15.35
N TRP A 452 4.13 6.83 -16.29
CA TRP A 452 4.78 5.71 -16.97
C TRP A 452 6.07 6.08 -17.70
N PRO A 453 6.18 7.20 -18.43
CA PRO A 453 7.46 7.60 -19.05
C PRO A 453 8.58 7.77 -18.02
N LEU A 454 8.29 8.33 -16.84
CA LEU A 454 9.27 8.49 -15.76
C LEU A 454 9.64 7.16 -15.08
N ILE A 455 8.69 6.24 -14.98
CA ILE A 455 8.94 4.88 -14.49
C ILE A 455 9.89 4.16 -15.45
N TYR A 456 9.59 4.17 -16.75
CA TYR A 456 10.42 3.50 -17.76
C TYR A 456 11.84 4.09 -17.81
N GLU A 457 11.98 5.42 -17.75
CA GLU A 457 13.29 6.06 -17.69
C GLU A 457 14.13 5.53 -16.51
N ARG A 458 13.52 5.43 -15.32
CA ARG A 458 14.21 4.95 -14.11
C ARG A 458 14.50 3.46 -14.16
N SER A 459 13.54 2.65 -14.57
CA SER A 459 13.65 1.19 -14.58
C SER A 459 14.62 0.71 -15.67
N GLU A 460 14.56 1.28 -16.87
CA GLU A 460 15.45 0.94 -17.96
C GLU A 460 16.90 1.40 -17.69
N LYS A 461 17.07 2.56 -17.06
CA LYS A 461 18.38 2.99 -16.56
C LYS A 461 18.95 1.98 -15.57
N TYR A 462 18.15 1.55 -14.58
CA TYR A 462 18.57 0.55 -13.62
C TYR A 462 18.92 -0.78 -14.30
N ALA A 463 18.12 -1.24 -15.27
CA ALA A 463 18.40 -2.45 -16.03
C ALA A 463 19.74 -2.37 -16.77
N ALA A 464 20.02 -1.22 -17.42
CA ALA A 464 21.30 -0.98 -18.13
C ALA A 464 22.50 -0.99 -17.18
N GLU A 465 22.39 -0.32 -16.02
CA GLU A 465 23.47 -0.23 -15.02
C GLU A 465 23.77 -1.59 -14.37
N ASN A 466 22.78 -2.50 -14.28
CA ASN A 466 22.89 -3.81 -13.62
C ASN A 466 22.90 -5.00 -14.59
N ASN A 467 22.98 -4.75 -15.91
CA ASN A 467 22.96 -5.78 -16.97
C ASN A 467 21.74 -6.73 -16.87
N ILE A 468 20.57 -6.17 -16.56
CA ILE A 468 19.33 -6.92 -16.43
C ILE A 468 18.66 -7.04 -17.81
N LYS A 469 18.30 -8.26 -18.21
CA LYS A 469 17.46 -8.49 -19.41
C LYS A 469 16.04 -7.99 -19.09
N ILE A 470 15.52 -7.11 -19.94
CA ILE A 470 14.12 -6.68 -19.86
C ILE A 470 13.23 -7.84 -20.33
N ARG A 471 12.24 -8.22 -19.52
CA ARG A 471 11.27 -9.27 -19.84
C ARG A 471 10.35 -8.81 -20.98
N ASP A 472 10.04 -9.72 -21.88
CA ASP A 472 8.96 -9.56 -22.84
C ASP A 472 7.69 -10.19 -22.25
N CYS A 473 6.78 -9.39 -21.72
CA CYS A 473 5.54 -9.85 -21.11
C CYS A 473 4.57 -10.53 -22.10
N SER A 474 4.78 -10.38 -23.40
CA SER A 474 4.04 -11.12 -24.43
C SER A 474 4.61 -12.52 -24.69
N ASN A 475 5.86 -12.78 -24.25
CA ASN A 475 6.50 -14.09 -24.41
C ASN A 475 6.12 -15.03 -23.26
N PRO A 476 5.47 -16.17 -23.53
CA PRO A 476 5.12 -17.15 -22.50
C PRO A 476 6.30 -17.66 -21.67
N GLU A 477 7.50 -17.73 -22.22
CA GLU A 477 8.71 -18.16 -21.51
C GLU A 477 9.17 -17.12 -20.49
N ASP A 478 9.14 -15.83 -20.85
CA ASP A 478 9.47 -14.73 -19.96
C ASP A 478 8.36 -14.49 -18.91
N ASN A 479 7.16 -14.99 -19.15
CA ASN A 479 5.99 -14.89 -18.26
C ASN A 479 5.73 -16.15 -17.41
N ALA A 480 6.56 -17.18 -17.56
CA ALA A 480 6.42 -18.41 -16.81
C ALA A 480 6.69 -18.16 -15.30
N TYR A 481 6.01 -18.93 -14.44
CA TYR A 481 6.23 -18.86 -12.99
C TYR A 481 7.67 -19.15 -12.57
N MET A 482 8.43 -19.79 -13.43
CA MET A 482 9.85 -20.14 -13.21
C MET A 482 10.84 -18.99 -13.45
N TYR A 483 10.37 -17.86 -13.99
CA TYR A 483 11.25 -16.74 -14.37
C TYR A 483 12.11 -16.19 -13.24
#